data_f17b762bc09ba0a73a488b203ce6f9f4
#
_entry.id   f17b762bc09ba0a73a488b203ce6f9f4
#
_cell.length_a   1.000
_cell.length_b   1.000
_cell.length_c   1.000
_cell.angle_alpha   90.00
_cell.angle_beta   90.00
_cell.angle_gamma   90.00
#
_symmetry.space_group_name_H-M   'P 1'
#
loop_
_entity.id
_entity.type
_entity.pdbx_description
1 polymer ?
#
loop_
_entity_poly.entity_id
_entity_poly.type
_entity_poly.pdbx_seq_one_letter_code
_entity_poly.pdbx_strand_id
1 'polypeptide(L)'
;GEQGGGVVEVNAAPGLRMHLDPSSGKSRPVGEAIMAAMFPGGDDARIPIVAVTGTNGKTTTSRMISHIFKGMGRKVGMTSTDGVVIDERLLIRADASGPRSARMVLQNPRVDFAVFEVARGGILREGLGYERNDVAVVLNVQPDHLGLRGIDTVEQLADVKAVLVEAVPRDGHAVLNADDPLVASLGRSARNPVYYGVDEPALDTCLL
;
A
#
# COMPACT_ATOMS: atom_id res chain seq x y z
N GLY A 1 -6.71 -4.50 40.87
CA GLY A 1 -7.48 -5.46 41.68
C GLY A 1 -8.36 -4.73 42.68
N GLU A 2 -9.21 -5.44 43.43
CA GLU A 2 -10.16 -4.88 44.40
C GLU A 2 -9.46 -4.02 45.48
N GLN A 3 -8.20 -4.22 45.72
CA GLN A 3 -7.39 -3.48 46.70
C GLN A 3 -6.57 -2.33 46.10
N GLY A 4 -6.84 -1.98 44.86
CA GLY A 4 -6.07 -1.00 44.10
C GLY A 4 -4.81 -1.59 43.47
N GLY A 5 -4.16 -0.80 42.66
CA GLY A 5 -2.91 -1.13 41.99
C GLY A 5 -2.23 0.15 41.54
N GLY A 6 -0.95 0.08 41.22
CA GLY A 6 -0.18 1.19 40.71
C GLY A 6 0.60 0.81 39.44
N VAL A 7 0.82 1.79 38.58
CA VAL A 7 1.76 1.66 37.47
C VAL A 7 3.16 1.88 38.01
N VAL A 8 4.03 0.87 37.93
CA VAL A 8 5.41 0.94 38.39
C VAL A 8 6.31 1.54 37.32
N GLU A 9 6.12 1.09 36.06
CA GLU A 9 6.86 1.61 34.90
C GLU A 9 6.09 1.37 33.61
N VAL A 10 6.45 2.08 32.55
CA VAL A 10 5.94 1.91 31.20
C VAL A 10 7.08 1.62 30.27
N ASN A 11 7.06 0.46 29.60
CA ASN A 11 8.07 0.02 28.66
C ASN A 11 7.59 0.17 27.22
N ALA A 12 8.39 0.84 26.38
CA ALA A 12 8.09 1.01 24.95
C ALA A 12 8.20 -0.30 24.14
N ALA A 13 9.00 -1.25 24.62
CA ALA A 13 9.22 -2.55 24.01
C ALA A 13 9.29 -3.64 25.10
N PRO A 14 8.15 -4.02 25.69
CA PRO A 14 8.13 -4.99 26.79
C PRO A 14 8.51 -6.39 26.31
N GLY A 15 9.40 -7.06 27.04
CA GLY A 15 9.66 -8.48 26.83
C GLY A 15 8.49 -9.32 27.31
N LEU A 16 7.97 -10.20 26.46
CA LEU A 16 6.83 -11.07 26.80
C LEU A 16 7.25 -12.45 27.31
N ARG A 17 8.52 -12.86 27.11
CA ARG A 17 9.00 -14.21 27.44
C ARG A 17 8.74 -14.60 28.90
N MET A 18 8.97 -13.68 29.83
CA MET A 18 8.79 -13.93 31.27
C MET A 18 7.33 -14.25 31.64
N HIS A 19 6.38 -13.88 30.80
CA HIS A 19 4.97 -14.17 30.99
C HIS A 19 4.54 -15.44 30.26
N LEU A 20 5.12 -15.71 29.08
CA LEU A 20 4.79 -16.86 28.24
C LEU A 20 5.50 -18.13 28.68
N ASP A 21 6.77 -18.00 29.13
CA ASP A 21 7.63 -19.09 29.57
C ASP A 21 8.37 -18.70 30.88
N PRO A 22 7.65 -18.56 31.99
CA PRO A 22 8.25 -18.15 33.26
C PRO A 22 9.11 -19.26 33.87
N SER A 23 10.25 -18.90 34.49
CA SER A 23 11.10 -19.83 35.22
C SER A 23 10.40 -20.44 36.46
N SER A 24 9.37 -19.79 36.97
CA SER A 24 8.53 -20.23 38.07
C SER A 24 7.12 -19.67 37.95
N GLY A 25 6.11 -20.48 38.28
CA GLY A 25 4.73 -20.11 38.20
C GLY A 25 4.05 -20.56 36.89
N LYS A 26 2.83 -20.09 36.65
CA LYS A 26 2.04 -20.46 35.48
C LYS A 26 2.27 -19.47 34.32
N SER A 27 2.38 -20.00 33.10
CA SER A 27 2.31 -19.22 31.85
C SER A 27 1.03 -18.39 31.79
N ARG A 28 1.14 -17.19 31.20
CA ARG A 28 0.01 -16.27 30.97
C ARG A 28 0.01 -15.81 29.52
N PRO A 29 -1.12 -15.88 28.79
CA PRO A 29 -1.22 -15.50 27.38
C PRO A 29 -1.29 -13.97 27.23
N VAL A 30 -0.26 -13.26 27.68
CA VAL A 30 -0.23 -11.79 27.70
C VAL A 30 -0.26 -11.23 26.27
N GLY A 31 0.39 -11.89 25.31
CA GLY A 31 0.37 -11.49 23.91
C GLY A 31 -1.05 -11.52 23.32
N GLU A 32 -1.79 -12.59 23.60
CA GLU A 32 -3.19 -12.71 23.15
C GLU A 32 -4.08 -11.62 23.75
N ALA A 33 -3.90 -11.33 25.05
CA ALA A 33 -4.66 -10.27 25.72
C ALA A 33 -4.35 -8.87 25.13
N ILE A 34 -3.08 -8.62 24.78
CA ILE A 34 -2.68 -7.38 24.11
C ILE A 34 -3.33 -7.29 22.72
N MET A 35 -3.25 -8.37 21.92
CA MET A 35 -3.86 -8.40 20.59
C MET A 35 -5.38 -8.24 20.65
N ALA A 36 -6.06 -8.91 21.57
CA ALA A 36 -7.50 -8.75 21.75
C ALA A 36 -7.91 -7.35 22.18
N ALA A 37 -7.07 -6.65 22.94
CA ALA A 37 -7.31 -5.26 23.34
C ALA A 37 -7.04 -4.26 22.20
N MET A 38 -6.04 -4.55 21.34
CA MET A 38 -5.69 -3.71 20.19
C MET A 38 -6.66 -3.90 19.02
N PHE A 39 -7.16 -5.12 18.80
CA PHE A 39 -8.00 -5.52 17.68
C PHE A 39 -9.28 -6.22 18.19
N PRO A 40 -10.21 -5.46 18.80
CA PRO A 40 -11.43 -6.03 19.34
C PRO A 40 -12.33 -6.60 18.25
N GLY A 41 -12.98 -7.72 18.54
CA GLY A 41 -13.93 -8.34 17.61
C GLY A 41 -13.33 -9.09 16.43
N GLY A 42 -11.99 -9.34 16.43
CA GLY A 42 -11.33 -10.05 15.35
C GLY A 42 -11.00 -9.16 14.15
N ASP A 43 -10.91 -7.85 14.37
CA ASP A 43 -10.41 -6.89 13.38
C ASP A 43 -9.01 -7.34 12.92
N ASP A 44 -8.83 -7.46 11.61
CA ASP A 44 -7.56 -7.86 10.98
C ASP A 44 -6.55 -6.69 10.87
N ALA A 45 -6.92 -5.52 11.40
CA ALA A 45 -6.13 -4.28 11.36
C ALA A 45 -5.78 -3.82 9.93
N ARG A 46 -6.56 -4.21 8.94
CA ARG A 46 -6.33 -3.84 7.54
C ARG A 46 -7.17 -2.62 7.16
N ILE A 47 -6.58 -1.76 6.36
CA ILE A 47 -7.27 -0.66 5.71
C ILE A 47 -7.17 -0.83 4.20
N PRO A 48 -8.13 -0.34 3.41
CA PRO A 48 -8.05 -0.36 1.96
C PRO A 48 -6.83 0.41 1.45
N ILE A 49 -6.11 -0.20 0.50
CA ILE A 49 -4.91 0.36 -0.13
C ILE A 49 -5.14 0.48 -1.63
N VAL A 50 -5.00 1.68 -2.17
CA VAL A 50 -4.88 1.95 -3.61
C VAL A 50 -3.43 2.29 -3.92
N ALA A 51 -2.80 1.50 -4.78
CA ALA A 51 -1.43 1.72 -5.23
C ALA A 51 -1.43 2.21 -6.68
N VAL A 52 -0.74 3.31 -6.96
CA VAL A 52 -0.70 3.96 -8.27
C VAL A 52 0.73 3.97 -8.81
N THR A 53 0.92 3.40 -9.99
CA THR A 53 2.20 3.44 -10.71
C THR A 53 2.02 3.87 -12.15
N GLY A 54 3.11 4.16 -12.82
CA GLY A 54 3.20 4.60 -14.20
C GLY A 54 4.49 5.38 -14.44
N THR A 55 4.80 5.68 -15.67
CA THR A 55 5.88 6.64 -15.98
C THR A 55 5.41 8.05 -15.62
N ASN A 56 4.25 8.45 -16.08
CA ASN A 56 3.67 9.78 -15.87
C ASN A 56 2.30 9.68 -15.19
N GLY A 57 1.87 10.79 -14.55
CA GLY A 57 0.54 10.94 -13.98
C GLY A 57 0.31 10.39 -12.58
N LYS A 58 1.27 9.69 -11.98
CA LYS A 58 1.16 9.06 -10.65
C LYS A 58 0.68 10.02 -9.56
N THR A 59 1.38 11.11 -9.37
CA THR A 59 1.06 12.11 -8.32
C THR A 59 -0.32 12.72 -8.51
N THR A 60 -0.66 13.10 -9.75
CA THR A 60 -1.97 13.66 -10.06
C THR A 60 -3.09 12.68 -9.76
N THR A 61 -2.96 11.43 -10.23
CA THR A 61 -3.95 10.38 -10.00
C THR A 61 -4.08 10.05 -8.51
N SER A 62 -2.98 9.92 -7.79
CA SER A 62 -2.99 9.68 -6.33
C SER A 62 -3.70 10.80 -5.58
N ARG A 63 -3.48 12.06 -5.97
CA ARG A 63 -4.16 13.22 -5.39
C ARG A 63 -5.65 13.23 -5.69
N MET A 64 -6.05 12.89 -6.92
CA MET A 64 -7.47 12.80 -7.31
C MET A 64 -8.19 11.72 -6.51
N ILE A 65 -7.62 10.52 -6.41
CA ILE A 65 -8.18 9.42 -5.62
C ILE A 65 -8.29 9.84 -4.16
N SER A 66 -7.21 10.39 -3.58
CA SER A 66 -7.22 10.88 -2.20
C SER A 66 -8.32 11.93 -1.97
N HIS A 67 -8.51 12.86 -2.89
CA HIS A 67 -9.56 13.88 -2.81
C HIS A 67 -10.96 13.28 -2.80
N ILE A 68 -11.23 12.31 -3.67
CA ILE A 68 -12.53 11.62 -3.74
C ILE A 68 -12.84 10.91 -2.42
N PHE A 69 -11.91 10.11 -1.89
CA PHE A 69 -12.14 9.36 -0.66
C PHE A 69 -12.24 10.25 0.58
N LYS A 70 -11.53 11.38 0.61
CA LYS A 70 -11.74 12.42 1.63
C LYS A 70 -13.14 13.01 1.56
N GLY A 71 -13.64 13.33 0.36
CA GLY A 71 -15.01 13.77 0.14
C GLY A 71 -16.06 12.76 0.62
N MET A 72 -15.71 11.48 0.68
CA MET A 72 -16.52 10.40 1.25
C MET A 72 -16.35 10.25 2.78
N GLY A 73 -15.60 11.13 3.43
CA GLY A 73 -15.38 11.13 4.88
C GLY A 73 -14.26 10.22 5.37
N ARG A 74 -13.42 9.67 4.46
CA ARG A 74 -12.27 8.83 4.85
C ARG A 74 -11.09 9.67 5.32
N LYS A 75 -10.37 9.15 6.30
CA LYS A 75 -9.10 9.69 6.78
C LYS A 75 -7.96 9.12 5.96
N VAL A 76 -7.68 9.79 4.84
CA VAL A 76 -6.73 9.29 3.85
C VAL A 76 -5.30 9.56 4.25
N GLY A 77 -4.47 8.52 4.24
CA GLY A 77 -3.03 8.60 4.21
C GLY A 77 -2.50 8.47 2.78
N MET A 78 -1.72 9.44 2.30
CA MET A 78 -1.20 9.45 0.95
C MET A 78 0.31 9.63 0.93
N THR A 79 0.98 8.88 0.05
CA THR A 79 2.40 9.10 -0.30
C THR A 79 2.53 9.53 -1.74
N SER A 80 3.46 10.44 -2.01
CA SER A 80 3.79 10.90 -3.37
C SER A 80 5.22 11.42 -3.44
N THR A 81 5.67 11.81 -4.63
CA THR A 81 6.95 12.53 -4.80
C THR A 81 6.99 13.87 -4.06
N ASP A 82 5.85 14.46 -3.70
CA ASP A 82 5.78 15.70 -2.92
C ASP A 82 5.86 15.47 -1.42
N GLY A 83 5.59 14.25 -0.94
CA GLY A 83 5.67 13.93 0.48
C GLY A 83 4.64 12.93 0.99
N VAL A 84 4.54 12.89 2.32
CA VAL A 84 3.54 12.13 3.08
C VAL A 84 2.49 13.08 3.60
N VAL A 85 1.23 12.82 3.24
CA VAL A 85 0.06 13.58 3.72
C VAL A 85 -0.85 12.65 4.50
N ILE A 86 -1.24 13.03 5.71
CA ILE A 86 -2.23 12.31 6.52
C ILE A 86 -3.31 13.30 6.94
N ASP A 87 -4.55 12.99 6.60
CA ASP A 87 -5.72 13.79 6.98
C ASP A 87 -5.48 15.29 6.69
N GLU A 88 -5.09 15.61 5.43
CA GLU A 88 -4.76 16.94 4.92
C GLU A 88 -3.47 17.60 5.47
N ARG A 89 -2.83 16.99 6.43
CA ARG A 89 -1.58 17.51 6.99
C ARG A 89 -0.38 16.92 6.28
N LEU A 90 0.46 17.77 5.73
CA LEU A 90 1.76 17.37 5.19
C LEU A 90 2.70 17.08 6.36
N LEU A 91 3.08 15.81 6.53
CA LEU A 91 4.00 15.38 7.59
C LEU A 91 5.46 15.41 7.15
N ILE A 92 5.72 15.05 5.91
CA ILE A 92 7.07 15.03 5.33
C ILE A 92 7.00 15.67 3.95
N ARG A 93 7.92 16.57 3.67
CA ARG A 93 8.13 17.19 2.36
C ARG A 93 9.42 16.63 1.75
N ALA A 94 9.29 15.49 1.06
CA ALA A 94 10.38 14.84 0.34
C ALA A 94 9.78 13.80 -0.61
N ASP A 95 10.57 13.22 -1.51
CA ASP A 95 10.11 12.08 -2.30
C ASP A 95 9.76 10.92 -1.37
N ALA A 96 8.48 10.63 -1.28
CA ALA A 96 7.87 9.62 -0.43
C ALA A 96 7.23 8.47 -1.23
N SER A 97 7.60 8.30 -2.50
CA SER A 97 7.07 7.25 -3.38
C SER A 97 7.66 5.85 -3.13
N GLY A 98 8.25 5.63 -1.97
CA GLY A 98 8.92 4.39 -1.58
C GLY A 98 8.29 3.68 -0.38
N PRO A 99 8.73 2.43 -0.11
CA PRO A 99 8.11 1.54 0.88
C PRO A 99 8.17 2.04 2.33
N ARG A 100 9.19 2.81 2.69
CA ARG A 100 9.31 3.38 4.06
C ARG A 100 8.17 4.33 4.36
N SER A 101 7.80 5.15 3.38
CA SER A 101 6.70 6.11 3.50
C SER A 101 5.35 5.41 3.56
N ALA A 102 5.16 4.32 2.79
CA ALA A 102 3.97 3.48 2.87
C ALA A 102 3.82 2.89 4.28
N ARG A 103 4.87 2.30 4.85
CA ARG A 103 4.85 1.79 6.23
C ARG A 103 4.51 2.87 7.26
N MET A 104 5.05 4.08 7.11
CA MET A 104 4.74 5.20 8.01
C MET A 104 3.26 5.56 7.98
N VAL A 105 2.64 5.57 6.81
CA VAL A 105 1.19 5.80 6.67
C VAL A 105 0.39 4.69 7.33
N LEU A 106 0.74 3.41 7.07
CA LEU A 106 0.03 2.25 7.61
C LEU A 106 0.17 2.10 9.14
N GLN A 107 1.23 2.62 9.72
CA GLN A 107 1.44 2.64 11.17
C GLN A 107 0.66 3.77 11.88
N ASN A 108 0.04 4.69 11.13
CA ASN A 108 -0.67 5.81 11.74
C ASN A 108 -2.12 5.42 12.06
N PRO A 109 -2.52 5.38 13.35
CA PRO A 109 -3.85 4.93 13.76
C PRO A 109 -5.01 5.83 13.33
N ARG A 110 -4.72 6.99 12.75
CA ARG A 110 -5.74 7.89 12.21
C ARG A 110 -6.13 7.56 10.78
N VAL A 111 -5.34 6.75 10.07
CA VAL A 111 -5.57 6.44 8.66
C VAL A 111 -6.53 5.27 8.57
N ASP A 112 -7.60 5.41 7.81
CA ASP A 112 -8.57 4.36 7.50
C ASP A 112 -8.65 4.04 6.01
N PHE A 113 -7.86 4.76 5.17
CA PHE A 113 -7.72 4.54 3.74
C PHE A 113 -6.35 5.01 3.26
N ALA A 114 -5.66 4.21 2.46
CA ALA A 114 -4.32 4.53 1.98
C ALA A 114 -4.26 4.69 0.45
N VAL A 115 -3.54 5.72 -0.01
CA VAL A 115 -3.25 5.94 -1.44
C VAL A 115 -1.74 6.09 -1.59
N PHE A 116 -1.11 5.15 -2.30
CA PHE A 116 0.33 5.14 -2.47
C PHE A 116 0.74 5.41 -3.92
N GLU A 117 1.49 6.47 -4.14
CA GLU A 117 2.30 6.60 -5.34
C GLU A 117 3.49 5.66 -5.22
N VAL A 118 3.65 4.76 -6.18
CA VAL A 118 4.71 3.75 -6.18
C VAL A 118 5.63 3.97 -7.36
N ALA A 119 6.86 4.40 -7.07
CA ALA A 119 7.90 4.59 -8.05
C ALA A 119 8.76 3.32 -8.23
N ARG A 120 9.24 3.09 -9.46
CA ARG A 120 10.16 2.02 -9.81
C ARG A 120 11.32 1.86 -8.82
N GLY A 121 11.95 2.97 -8.46
CA GLY A 121 13.13 2.96 -7.59
C GLY A 121 12.84 2.42 -6.19
N GLY A 122 11.62 2.58 -5.67
CA GLY A 122 11.16 2.00 -4.42
C GLY A 122 11.03 0.49 -4.53
N ILE A 123 10.31 0.00 -5.55
CA ILE A 123 10.10 -1.42 -5.80
C ILE A 123 11.43 -2.18 -5.89
N LEU A 124 12.36 -1.67 -6.70
CA LEU A 124 13.67 -2.30 -6.92
C LEU A 124 14.60 -2.31 -5.70
N ARG A 125 14.34 -1.46 -4.70
CA ARG A 125 15.19 -1.39 -3.50
C ARG A 125 14.67 -2.24 -2.35
N GLU A 126 13.38 -2.15 -2.07
CA GLU A 126 12.80 -2.65 -0.83
C GLU A 126 11.39 -3.25 -1.04
N GLY A 127 10.94 -3.39 -2.31
CA GLY A 127 9.58 -3.84 -2.62
C GLY A 127 8.52 -2.78 -2.34
N LEU A 128 7.30 -3.21 -2.00
CA LEU A 128 6.15 -2.32 -1.79
C LEU A 128 6.08 -1.73 -0.36
N GLY A 129 6.62 -2.44 0.63
CA GLY A 129 6.53 -2.05 2.03
C GLY A 129 5.24 -2.50 2.73
N TYR A 130 4.38 -3.20 2.00
CA TYR A 130 3.15 -3.84 2.46
C TYR A 130 2.94 -5.15 1.67
N GLU A 131 2.06 -6.00 2.16
CA GLU A 131 1.86 -7.35 1.63
C GLU A 131 0.95 -7.37 0.39
N ARG A 132 -0.13 -6.58 0.41
CA ARG A 132 -1.14 -6.53 -0.67
C ARG A 132 -1.74 -5.12 -0.80
N ASN A 133 -2.26 -4.80 -1.97
CA ASN A 133 -3.09 -3.63 -2.24
C ASN A 133 -4.43 -4.07 -2.84
N ASP A 134 -5.52 -3.44 -2.39
CA ASP A 134 -6.88 -3.80 -2.83
C ASP A 134 -7.13 -3.34 -4.27
N VAL A 135 -6.50 -2.23 -4.64
CA VAL A 135 -6.53 -1.73 -6.02
C VAL A 135 -5.12 -1.38 -6.48
N ALA A 136 -4.71 -1.92 -7.63
CA ALA A 136 -3.54 -1.47 -8.39
C ALA A 136 -3.99 -0.60 -9.56
N VAL A 137 -3.40 0.57 -9.73
CA VAL A 137 -3.63 1.45 -10.89
C VAL A 137 -2.32 1.57 -11.66
N VAL A 138 -2.32 1.13 -12.92
CA VAL A 138 -1.15 1.25 -13.81
C VAL A 138 -1.52 2.19 -14.95
N LEU A 139 -0.87 3.35 -15.00
CA LEU A 139 -1.24 4.44 -15.89
C LEU A 139 -0.62 4.32 -17.28
N ASN A 140 0.69 4.11 -17.33
CA ASN A 140 1.45 4.00 -18.58
C ASN A 140 2.86 3.45 -18.31
N VAL A 141 3.46 2.90 -19.36
CA VAL A 141 4.85 2.44 -19.36
C VAL A 141 5.55 3.01 -20.59
N GLN A 142 6.39 4.00 -20.40
CA GLN A 142 7.15 4.64 -21.45
C GLN A 142 8.65 4.60 -21.14
N PRO A 143 9.53 4.75 -22.15
CA PRO A 143 10.97 4.81 -21.93
C PRO A 143 11.32 5.94 -20.96
N ASP A 144 11.71 5.57 -19.75
CA ASP A 144 12.11 6.50 -18.70
C ASP A 144 13.18 5.87 -17.82
N HIS A 145 14.29 6.56 -17.64
CA HIS A 145 15.42 6.11 -16.83
C HIS A 145 15.92 4.68 -17.18
N LEU A 146 15.89 4.27 -18.44
CA LEU A 146 16.48 3.01 -18.91
C LEU A 146 17.98 3.00 -18.68
N GLY A 147 18.61 1.82 -18.59
CA GLY A 147 20.03 1.63 -18.28
C GLY A 147 20.36 1.73 -16.78
N LEU A 148 19.38 1.93 -15.91
CA LEU A 148 19.60 2.03 -14.47
C LEU A 148 19.13 0.76 -13.75
N ARG A 149 20.00 0.18 -12.91
CA ARG A 149 19.70 -0.98 -12.06
C ARG A 149 19.27 -2.23 -12.83
N GLY A 150 19.84 -2.43 -14.03
CA GLY A 150 19.56 -3.60 -14.87
C GLY A 150 18.19 -3.56 -15.56
N ILE A 151 17.56 -2.41 -15.64
CA ILE A 151 16.33 -2.19 -16.41
C ILE A 151 16.70 -1.46 -17.69
N ASP A 152 16.85 -2.19 -18.79
CA ASP A 152 17.37 -1.70 -20.06
C ASP A 152 16.27 -1.54 -21.12
N THR A 153 15.11 -2.20 -20.93
CA THR A 153 13.98 -2.15 -21.86
C THR A 153 12.69 -1.71 -21.21
N VAL A 154 11.73 -1.30 -22.03
CA VAL A 154 10.40 -0.86 -21.59
C VAL A 154 9.60 -2.04 -21.05
N GLU A 155 9.76 -3.21 -21.62
CA GLU A 155 9.16 -4.47 -21.17
C GLU A 155 9.61 -4.80 -19.74
N GLN A 156 10.91 -4.74 -19.47
CA GLN A 156 11.45 -4.92 -18.10
C GLN A 156 10.90 -3.88 -17.14
N LEU A 157 10.66 -2.65 -17.61
CA LEU A 157 10.01 -1.62 -16.79
C LEU A 157 8.55 -1.96 -16.51
N ALA A 158 7.84 -2.56 -17.47
CA ALA A 158 6.48 -3.06 -17.28
C ALA A 158 6.46 -4.19 -16.23
N ASP A 159 7.41 -5.13 -16.30
CA ASP A 159 7.54 -6.24 -15.32
C ASP A 159 7.74 -5.70 -13.89
N VAL A 160 8.55 -4.66 -13.71
CA VAL A 160 8.71 -4.02 -12.39
C VAL A 160 7.39 -3.44 -11.89
N LYS A 161 6.58 -2.85 -12.79
CA LYS A 161 5.28 -2.28 -12.40
C LYS A 161 4.21 -3.37 -12.19
N ALA A 162 4.36 -4.54 -12.82
CA ALA A 162 3.48 -5.70 -12.65
C ALA A 162 3.40 -6.17 -11.19
N VAL A 163 4.43 -5.93 -10.38
CA VAL A 163 4.45 -6.25 -8.95
C VAL A 163 3.23 -5.67 -8.20
N LEU A 164 2.73 -4.50 -8.60
CA LEU A 164 1.51 -3.94 -8.00
C LEU A 164 0.27 -4.78 -8.36
N VAL A 165 0.21 -5.26 -9.60
CA VAL A 165 -0.89 -6.09 -10.10
C VAL A 165 -0.88 -7.46 -9.43
N GLU A 166 0.31 -8.05 -9.25
CA GLU A 166 0.50 -9.33 -8.56
C GLU A 166 0.15 -9.26 -7.07
N ALA A 167 0.32 -8.08 -6.44
CA ALA A 167 -0.03 -7.83 -5.06
C ALA A 167 -1.55 -7.64 -4.83
N VAL A 168 -2.37 -7.67 -5.88
CA VAL A 168 -3.83 -7.57 -5.78
C VAL A 168 -4.42 -8.91 -5.31
N PRO A 169 -5.20 -8.96 -4.23
CA PRO A 169 -5.86 -10.16 -3.75
C PRO A 169 -7.02 -10.59 -4.67
N ARG A 170 -7.65 -11.73 -4.36
CA ARG A 170 -8.73 -12.30 -5.20
C ARG A 170 -9.95 -11.41 -5.35
N ASP A 171 -10.23 -10.62 -4.36
CA ASP A 171 -11.35 -9.68 -4.24
C ASP A 171 -10.99 -8.23 -4.60
N GLY A 172 -9.71 -7.99 -4.94
CA GLY A 172 -9.22 -6.70 -5.39
C GLY A 172 -9.27 -6.53 -6.92
N HIS A 173 -8.85 -5.36 -7.42
CA HIS A 173 -8.92 -5.01 -8.83
C HIS A 173 -7.61 -4.39 -9.34
N ALA A 174 -7.28 -4.69 -10.60
CA ALA A 174 -6.21 -4.02 -11.34
C ALA A 174 -6.82 -3.08 -12.39
N VAL A 175 -6.65 -1.78 -12.22
CA VAL A 175 -7.12 -0.74 -13.13
C VAL A 175 -6.01 -0.41 -14.11
N LEU A 176 -6.22 -0.75 -15.37
CA LEU A 176 -5.20 -0.80 -16.42
C LEU A 176 -5.57 0.09 -17.61
N ASN A 177 -4.61 0.86 -18.12
CA ASN A 177 -4.77 1.66 -19.30
C ASN A 177 -4.75 0.78 -20.56
N ALA A 178 -5.87 0.70 -21.29
CA ALA A 178 -6.00 -0.05 -22.52
C ALA A 178 -5.26 0.61 -23.71
N ASP A 179 -5.07 1.94 -23.67
CA ASP A 179 -4.38 2.68 -24.72
C ASP A 179 -2.84 2.46 -24.69
N ASP A 180 -2.30 1.84 -23.62
CA ASP A 180 -0.91 1.45 -23.51
C ASP A 180 -0.80 -0.08 -23.62
N PRO A 181 -0.27 -0.62 -24.74
CA PRO A 181 -0.22 -2.07 -24.97
C PRO A 181 0.54 -2.87 -23.91
N LEU A 182 1.58 -2.29 -23.30
CA LEU A 182 2.33 -2.94 -22.22
C LEU A 182 1.50 -3.00 -20.96
N VAL A 183 0.79 -1.93 -20.62
CA VAL A 183 -0.13 -1.90 -19.47
C VAL A 183 -1.30 -2.86 -19.68
N ALA A 184 -1.92 -2.82 -20.87
CA ALA A 184 -3.03 -3.70 -21.23
C ALA A 184 -2.63 -5.19 -21.08
N SER A 185 -1.41 -5.55 -21.48
CA SER A 185 -0.89 -6.92 -21.38
C SER A 185 -0.79 -7.45 -19.94
N LEU A 186 -0.67 -6.57 -18.93
CA LEU A 186 -0.64 -6.94 -17.52
C LEU A 186 -1.96 -7.54 -17.04
N GLY A 187 -3.05 -7.30 -17.76
CA GLY A 187 -4.34 -7.89 -17.47
C GLY A 187 -4.37 -9.41 -17.52
N ARG A 188 -3.43 -10.04 -18.25
CA ARG A 188 -3.30 -11.50 -18.31
C ARG A 188 -2.88 -12.12 -16.96
N SER A 189 -2.15 -11.37 -16.15
CA SER A 189 -1.74 -11.78 -14.80
C SER A 189 -2.65 -11.23 -13.70
N ALA A 190 -3.52 -10.29 -14.03
CA ALA A 190 -4.48 -9.70 -13.10
C ALA A 190 -5.66 -10.66 -12.85
N ARG A 191 -6.12 -10.71 -11.61
CA ARG A 191 -7.27 -11.54 -11.24
C ARG A 191 -8.60 -10.92 -11.67
N ASN A 192 -8.75 -9.60 -11.45
CA ASN A 192 -9.92 -8.82 -11.83
C ASN A 192 -9.45 -7.54 -12.55
N PRO A 193 -9.08 -7.61 -13.83
CA PRO A 193 -8.68 -6.43 -14.58
C PRO A 193 -9.89 -5.54 -14.87
N VAL A 194 -9.69 -4.24 -14.71
CA VAL A 194 -10.62 -3.18 -15.13
C VAL A 194 -9.86 -2.27 -16.09
N TYR A 195 -10.32 -2.19 -17.31
CA TYR A 195 -9.67 -1.38 -18.33
C TYR A 195 -10.30 0.00 -18.45
N TYR A 196 -9.47 1.00 -18.67
CA TYR A 196 -9.88 2.33 -19.07
C TYR A 196 -9.04 2.80 -20.26
N GLY A 197 -9.59 3.68 -21.05
CA GLY A 197 -8.91 4.25 -22.22
C GLY A 197 -9.81 5.28 -22.90
N VAL A 198 -9.28 5.97 -23.89
CA VAL A 198 -9.99 6.91 -24.76
C VAL A 198 -10.19 6.30 -26.14
N ASP A 199 -9.37 5.30 -26.49
CA ASP A 199 -9.43 4.59 -27.76
C ASP A 199 -10.36 3.37 -27.63
N GLU A 200 -11.57 3.44 -28.22
CA GLU A 200 -12.56 2.36 -28.20
C GLU A 200 -12.01 1.02 -28.73
N PRO A 201 -11.28 0.96 -29.87
CA PRO A 201 -10.69 -0.28 -30.34
C PRO A 201 -9.70 -0.93 -29.37
N ALA A 202 -8.96 -0.12 -28.60
CA ALA A 202 -8.04 -0.64 -27.59
C ALA A 202 -8.82 -1.27 -26.42
N LEU A 203 -9.91 -0.66 -25.98
CA LEU A 203 -10.80 -1.20 -24.94
C LEU A 203 -11.45 -2.52 -25.40
N ASP A 204 -11.98 -2.58 -26.61
CA ASP A 204 -12.62 -3.79 -27.16
C ASP A 204 -11.62 -4.97 -27.21
N THR A 205 -10.37 -4.70 -27.56
CA THR A 205 -9.32 -5.74 -27.61
C THR A 205 -9.02 -6.30 -26.21
N CYS A 206 -9.12 -5.51 -25.15
CA CYS A 206 -8.87 -5.95 -23.79
C CYS A 206 -10.04 -6.74 -23.17
N LEU A 207 -11.24 -6.62 -23.71
CA LEU A 207 -12.45 -7.28 -23.21
C LEU A 207 -12.68 -8.67 -23.84
N LEU A 208 -11.92 -9.06 -24.87
CA LEU A 208 -11.91 -10.38 -25.51
C LEU A 208 -10.88 -11.32 -24.89
#